data_dfb393efb6c9bd6e8b7afc46efebdf3c
#
_entry.id   dfb393efb6c9bd6e8b7afc46efebdf3c
#
_cell.length_a   1.000
_cell.length_b   1.000
_cell.length_c   1.000
_cell.angle_alpha   90.00
_cell.angle_beta   90.00
_cell.angle_gamma   90.00
#
_symmetry.space_group_name_H-M   'P 1'
#
loop_
_entity.id
_entity.type
_entity.pdbx_description
1 polymer ?
#
loop_
_entity_poly.entity_id
_entity_poly.type
_entity_poly.pdbx_seq_one_letter_code
_entity_poly.pdbx_strand_id
1 'polypeptide(L)'
;MEVLANYIGGTWTKSKEENTVAVINPASQEVIGAVPLGSHTATDVASAVAAAAGAFAAWREVPVMKRVQPLYKLKQLLETHAEEIARTITLECGKTLAESRGEIQRAIENVEVACGMPVLMQSEFSENIAPGIDEFMIRQPLGVCACIAPFNFPGMIPFWFLPYAIACGNTFIIKPSEKVPLTMLKVFELIDQLDLPEGVINLVHGGKETVDALLEHPDVKAISFVGSTQIARYIYAKGAANGKRVQAQGGAKNPVVVLPDADLDMSVKIITDSVFGCAGQRCLAASNIITVGDQGVIKEALYESAKSRTTGFGLDESVEMGPVITPDSRSRIEHLIDKGIQEGGRLLLDGRKPAISGFEQGNFIRPTILEGLPLDGEVIRTEIFGPVMSLIELGTVDEALTFINSGRYGNMACLFTSSGANARKFRSQAMAGNIGINIGVAAPMAQFPFSGWNESFFGDLHGQGRHAVEFFTQTKVVVERWPKEWSRKF
;
A
#
# COMPACT_ATOMS: atom_id res chain seq x y z
N MET A 1 -12.92 -26.24 -9.71
CA MET A 1 -12.26 -24.99 -9.28
C MET A 1 -11.20 -25.38 -8.27
N GLU A 2 -9.95 -24.96 -8.46
CA GLU A 2 -8.88 -25.27 -7.53
C GLU A 2 -8.96 -24.30 -6.33
N VAL A 3 -9.00 -24.86 -5.11
CA VAL A 3 -8.95 -24.07 -3.87
C VAL A 3 -7.49 -23.84 -3.53
N LEU A 4 -7.15 -22.58 -3.31
CA LEU A 4 -5.78 -22.15 -3.08
C LEU A 4 -5.25 -22.66 -1.73
N ALA A 5 -4.02 -23.15 -1.74
CA ALA A 5 -3.36 -23.66 -0.55
C ALA A 5 -2.71 -22.53 0.26
N ASN A 6 -2.67 -22.68 1.58
CA ASN A 6 -1.82 -21.92 2.47
C ASN A 6 -0.36 -22.40 2.38
N TYR A 7 0.60 -21.56 2.78
CA TYR A 7 1.99 -21.97 2.98
C TYR A 7 2.35 -21.79 4.45
N ILE A 8 2.46 -22.89 5.17
CA ILE A 8 2.62 -22.90 6.62
C ILE A 8 3.79 -23.81 7.01
N GLY A 9 4.75 -23.27 7.75
CA GLY A 9 5.87 -24.07 8.26
C GLY A 9 6.70 -24.71 7.15
N GLY A 10 6.91 -24.03 6.03
CA GLY A 10 7.68 -24.55 4.89
C GLY A 10 6.90 -25.51 3.99
N THR A 11 5.59 -25.67 4.16
CA THR A 11 4.80 -26.61 3.37
C THR A 11 3.50 -26.02 2.85
N TRP A 12 3.11 -26.44 1.63
CA TRP A 12 1.81 -26.10 1.06
C TRP A 12 0.71 -26.97 1.68
N THR A 13 -0.25 -26.31 2.33
CA THR A 13 -1.34 -26.99 3.07
C THR A 13 -2.70 -26.51 2.59
N LYS A 14 -3.63 -27.46 2.38
CA LYS A 14 -5.03 -27.10 2.09
C LYS A 14 -5.75 -26.75 3.37
N SER A 15 -6.54 -25.66 3.34
CA SER A 15 -7.47 -25.35 4.41
C SER A 15 -8.52 -26.46 4.56
N LYS A 16 -8.99 -26.65 5.79
CA LYS A 16 -10.16 -27.51 6.08
C LYS A 16 -11.49 -26.77 5.85
N GLU A 17 -11.43 -25.50 5.47
CA GLU A 17 -12.62 -24.71 5.16
C GLU A 17 -13.22 -25.15 3.82
N GLU A 18 -14.50 -25.50 3.85
CA GLU A 18 -15.23 -25.96 2.68
C GLU A 18 -15.89 -24.80 1.92
N ASN A 19 -16.23 -23.71 2.64
CA ASN A 19 -16.76 -22.52 2.01
C ASN A 19 -15.65 -21.77 1.29
N THR A 20 -15.93 -21.36 0.07
CA THR A 20 -14.96 -20.65 -0.76
C THR A 20 -15.59 -19.45 -1.47
N VAL A 21 -14.78 -18.46 -1.77
CA VAL A 21 -15.11 -17.35 -2.66
C VAL A 21 -14.28 -17.45 -3.93
N ALA A 22 -14.92 -17.21 -5.08
CA ALA A 22 -14.23 -17.23 -6.36
C ALA A 22 -13.29 -16.02 -6.50
N VAL A 23 -12.10 -16.26 -7.05
CA VAL A 23 -11.21 -15.23 -7.57
C VAL A 23 -11.58 -15.00 -9.03
N ILE A 24 -11.95 -13.77 -9.37
CA ILE A 24 -12.55 -13.44 -10.67
C ILE A 24 -11.64 -12.45 -11.39
N ASN A 25 -11.34 -12.73 -12.66
CA ASN A 25 -10.71 -11.74 -13.53
C ASN A 25 -11.70 -10.59 -13.79
N PRO A 26 -11.37 -9.34 -13.40
CA PRO A 26 -12.32 -8.23 -13.46
C PRO A 26 -12.65 -7.78 -14.89
N ALA A 27 -11.86 -8.15 -15.89
CA ALA A 27 -12.11 -7.86 -17.29
C ALA A 27 -13.01 -8.91 -17.96
N SER A 28 -12.65 -10.20 -17.86
CA SER A 28 -13.37 -11.29 -18.54
C SER A 28 -14.51 -11.89 -17.71
N GLN A 29 -14.53 -11.66 -16.41
CA GLN A 29 -15.41 -12.32 -15.42
C GLN A 29 -15.18 -13.84 -15.31
N GLU A 30 -14.08 -14.34 -15.84
CA GLU A 30 -13.69 -15.74 -15.66
C GLU A 30 -13.24 -15.99 -14.22
N VAL A 31 -13.59 -17.16 -13.70
CA VAL A 31 -13.12 -17.64 -12.41
C VAL A 31 -11.71 -18.22 -12.59
N ILE A 32 -10.73 -17.62 -11.92
CA ILE A 32 -9.30 -17.97 -12.03
C ILE A 32 -8.75 -18.66 -10.79
N GLY A 33 -9.56 -18.84 -9.74
CA GLY A 33 -9.18 -19.53 -8.50
C GLY A 33 -10.30 -19.47 -7.46
N ALA A 34 -10.07 -20.06 -6.30
CA ALA A 34 -10.97 -19.97 -5.16
C ALA A 34 -10.21 -19.89 -3.84
N VAL A 35 -10.66 -19.00 -2.95
CA VAL A 35 -10.08 -18.77 -1.61
C VAL A 35 -10.99 -19.37 -0.55
N PRO A 36 -10.45 -20.11 0.46
CA PRO A 36 -11.24 -20.57 1.60
C PRO A 36 -11.73 -19.34 2.41
N LEU A 37 -13.01 -19.36 2.78
CA LEU A 37 -13.65 -18.23 3.46
C LEU A 37 -14.65 -18.73 4.51
N GLY A 38 -14.26 -18.73 5.79
CA GLY A 38 -15.09 -19.18 6.91
C GLY A 38 -14.33 -19.36 8.20
N SER A 39 -14.99 -19.95 9.20
CA SER A 39 -14.46 -20.03 10.57
C SER A 39 -13.26 -20.95 10.72
N HIS A 40 -13.10 -21.96 9.88
CA HIS A 40 -11.93 -22.85 9.94
C HIS A 40 -10.62 -22.17 9.54
N THR A 41 -10.68 -21.03 8.83
CA THR A 41 -9.48 -20.23 8.51
C THR A 41 -8.78 -19.70 9.77
N ALA A 42 -9.48 -19.55 10.89
CA ALA A 42 -8.88 -19.22 12.18
C ALA A 42 -7.94 -20.35 12.70
N THR A 43 -8.22 -21.60 12.40
CA THR A 43 -7.35 -22.74 12.70
C THR A 43 -6.08 -22.70 11.86
N ASP A 44 -6.19 -22.29 10.60
CA ASP A 44 -5.04 -22.09 9.71
C ASP A 44 -4.13 -20.99 10.25
N VAL A 45 -4.70 -19.89 10.76
CA VAL A 45 -3.95 -18.81 11.45
C VAL A 45 -3.24 -19.35 12.68
N ALA A 46 -3.92 -20.13 13.53
CA ALA A 46 -3.28 -20.70 14.72
C ALA A 46 -2.09 -21.60 14.36
N SER A 47 -2.21 -22.39 13.28
CA SER A 47 -1.14 -23.24 12.77
C SER A 47 0.03 -22.41 12.23
N ALA A 48 -0.24 -21.34 11.47
CA ALA A 48 0.78 -20.44 10.95
C ALA A 48 1.51 -19.68 12.06
N VAL A 49 0.78 -19.21 13.09
CA VAL A 49 1.38 -18.54 14.25
C VAL A 49 2.22 -19.51 15.07
N ALA A 50 1.79 -20.75 15.25
CA ALA A 50 2.59 -21.77 15.95
C ALA A 50 3.89 -22.06 15.20
N ALA A 51 3.85 -22.24 13.88
CA ALA A 51 5.05 -22.41 13.05
C ALA A 51 5.98 -21.18 13.13
N ALA A 52 5.42 -19.98 13.04
CA ALA A 52 6.17 -18.72 13.13
C ALA A 52 6.82 -18.54 14.51
N ALA A 53 6.10 -18.82 15.61
CA ALA A 53 6.62 -18.74 16.97
C ALA A 53 7.73 -19.77 17.22
N GLY A 54 7.58 -21.00 16.70
CA GLY A 54 8.60 -22.03 16.75
C GLY A 54 9.90 -21.64 16.05
N ALA A 55 9.79 -21.03 14.86
CA ALA A 55 10.95 -20.56 14.09
C ALA A 55 11.63 -19.34 14.72
N PHE A 56 10.89 -18.48 15.42
CA PHE A 56 11.38 -17.21 15.93
C PHE A 56 12.59 -17.34 16.86
N ALA A 57 12.57 -18.31 17.77
CA ALA A 57 13.64 -18.49 18.77
C ALA A 57 15.02 -18.69 18.13
N ALA A 58 15.09 -19.47 17.05
CA ALA A 58 16.32 -19.71 16.31
C ALA A 58 16.63 -18.56 15.34
N TRP A 59 15.62 -18.02 14.65
CA TRP A 59 15.80 -16.98 13.64
C TRP A 59 16.33 -15.65 14.23
N ARG A 60 15.86 -15.25 15.40
CA ARG A 60 16.33 -14.05 16.07
C ARG A 60 17.83 -14.07 16.43
N GLU A 61 18.39 -15.25 16.65
CA GLU A 61 19.80 -15.44 17.00
C GLU A 61 20.71 -15.48 15.75
N VAL A 62 20.15 -15.58 14.54
CA VAL A 62 20.92 -15.53 13.30
C VAL A 62 21.47 -14.10 13.12
N PRO A 63 22.79 -13.92 12.90
CA PRO A 63 23.36 -12.59 12.67
C PRO A 63 22.71 -11.88 11.49
N VAL A 64 22.49 -10.56 11.60
CA VAL A 64 21.81 -9.77 10.55
C VAL A 64 22.44 -9.92 9.17
N MET A 65 23.77 -10.04 9.07
CA MET A 65 24.48 -10.30 7.82
C MET A 65 24.09 -11.63 7.16
N LYS A 66 23.65 -12.60 7.94
CA LYS A 66 23.15 -13.88 7.47
C LYS A 66 21.66 -13.82 7.13
N ARG A 67 20.88 -13.08 7.92
CA ARG A 67 19.43 -12.91 7.68
C ARG A 67 19.13 -12.22 6.35
N VAL A 68 20.01 -11.35 5.85
CA VAL A 68 19.81 -10.67 4.57
C VAL A 68 20.20 -11.52 3.35
N GLN A 69 20.92 -12.64 3.52
CA GLN A 69 21.33 -13.46 2.36
C GLN A 69 20.13 -14.03 1.57
N PRO A 70 19.08 -14.57 2.19
CA PRO A 70 17.87 -14.98 1.47
C PRO A 70 17.20 -13.83 0.70
N LEU A 71 17.32 -12.58 1.18
CA LEU A 71 16.74 -11.41 0.49
C LEU A 71 17.46 -11.10 -0.82
N TYR A 72 18.79 -11.25 -0.89
CA TYR A 72 19.51 -11.11 -2.16
C TYR A 72 19.05 -12.15 -3.18
N LYS A 73 18.85 -13.41 -2.74
CA LYS A 73 18.30 -14.47 -3.60
C LYS A 73 16.85 -14.17 -4.01
N LEU A 74 16.02 -13.69 -3.08
CA LEU A 74 14.64 -13.28 -3.37
C LEU A 74 14.59 -12.17 -4.40
N LYS A 75 15.44 -11.14 -4.27
CA LYS A 75 15.56 -10.06 -5.26
C LYS A 75 15.82 -10.62 -6.66
N GLN A 76 16.83 -11.50 -6.79
CA GLN A 76 17.19 -12.12 -8.08
C GLN A 76 16.03 -12.94 -8.67
N LEU A 77 15.32 -13.70 -7.83
CA LEU A 77 14.16 -14.49 -8.27
C LEU A 77 13.01 -13.60 -8.73
N LEU A 78 12.71 -12.51 -8.00
CA LEU A 78 11.69 -11.54 -8.38
C LEU A 78 12.05 -10.85 -9.72
N GLU A 79 13.31 -10.47 -9.92
CA GLU A 79 13.78 -9.90 -11.19
C GLU A 79 13.62 -10.89 -12.35
N THR A 80 13.98 -12.15 -12.13
CA THR A 80 13.88 -13.21 -13.15
C THR A 80 12.44 -13.50 -13.54
N HIS A 81 11.52 -13.50 -12.58
CA HIS A 81 10.10 -13.82 -12.77
C HIS A 81 9.17 -12.60 -12.84
N ALA A 82 9.76 -11.39 -12.96
CA ALA A 82 9.00 -10.14 -12.91
C ALA A 82 7.84 -10.07 -13.91
N GLU A 83 8.06 -10.53 -15.14
CA GLU A 83 7.05 -10.54 -16.20
C GLU A 83 5.89 -11.52 -15.90
N GLU A 84 6.20 -12.71 -15.39
CA GLU A 84 5.19 -13.71 -15.01
C GLU A 84 4.30 -13.18 -13.88
N ILE A 85 4.94 -12.58 -12.85
CA ILE A 85 4.21 -11.98 -11.72
C ILE A 85 3.38 -10.80 -12.19
N ALA A 86 3.91 -9.93 -13.05
CA ALA A 86 3.18 -8.78 -13.60
C ALA A 86 1.93 -9.23 -14.37
N ARG A 87 2.02 -10.28 -15.19
CA ARG A 87 0.85 -10.86 -15.88
C ARG A 87 -0.18 -11.40 -14.91
N THR A 88 0.25 -12.05 -13.83
CA THR A 88 -0.66 -12.55 -12.77
C THR A 88 -1.38 -11.39 -12.10
N ILE A 89 -0.68 -10.31 -11.76
CA ILE A 89 -1.30 -9.08 -11.20
C ILE A 89 -2.35 -8.53 -12.17
N THR A 90 -2.03 -8.42 -13.47
CA THR A 90 -2.99 -7.92 -14.47
C THR A 90 -4.24 -8.79 -14.54
N LEU A 91 -4.09 -10.11 -14.50
CA LEU A 91 -5.22 -11.06 -14.58
C LEU A 91 -6.16 -10.96 -13.38
N GLU A 92 -5.63 -10.85 -12.16
CA GLU A 92 -6.48 -10.85 -10.95
C GLU A 92 -6.91 -9.44 -10.50
N CYS A 93 -6.12 -8.39 -10.77
CA CYS A 93 -6.39 -7.01 -10.36
C CYS A 93 -7.02 -6.16 -11.46
N GLY A 94 -6.77 -6.48 -12.73
CA GLY A 94 -7.31 -5.79 -13.90
C GLY A 94 -6.47 -4.62 -14.42
N LYS A 95 -5.47 -4.12 -13.68
CA LYS A 95 -4.60 -3.03 -14.15
C LYS A 95 -3.80 -3.42 -15.38
N THR A 96 -3.27 -2.45 -16.12
CA THR A 96 -2.47 -2.70 -17.31
C THR A 96 -1.17 -3.43 -16.98
N LEU A 97 -0.62 -4.14 -17.96
CA LEU A 97 0.65 -4.85 -17.80
C LEU A 97 1.81 -3.89 -17.48
N ALA A 98 1.80 -2.70 -18.07
CA ALA A 98 2.79 -1.65 -17.76
C ALA A 98 2.74 -1.23 -16.28
N GLU A 99 1.53 -1.06 -15.73
CA GLU A 99 1.33 -0.73 -14.31
C GLU A 99 1.76 -1.88 -13.39
N SER A 100 1.50 -3.12 -13.79
CA SER A 100 1.90 -4.32 -13.06
C SER A 100 3.42 -4.51 -13.04
N ARG A 101 4.10 -4.23 -14.16
CA ARG A 101 5.58 -4.21 -14.23
C ARG A 101 6.15 -3.15 -13.28
N GLY A 102 5.57 -1.95 -13.26
CA GLY A 102 5.97 -0.89 -12.33
C GLY A 102 5.74 -1.27 -10.86
N GLU A 103 4.67 -2.00 -10.57
CA GLU A 103 4.40 -2.51 -9.23
C GLU A 103 5.47 -3.47 -8.72
N ILE A 104 5.84 -4.46 -9.52
CA ILE A 104 6.88 -5.44 -9.16
C ILE A 104 8.24 -4.78 -9.03
N GLN A 105 8.56 -3.80 -9.88
CA GLN A 105 9.79 -3.03 -9.72
C GLN A 105 9.88 -2.36 -8.35
N ARG A 106 8.78 -1.79 -7.86
CA ARG A 106 8.71 -1.19 -6.51
C ARG A 106 8.82 -2.22 -5.38
N ALA A 107 8.33 -3.45 -5.59
CA ALA A 107 8.54 -4.55 -4.64
C ALA A 107 10.03 -4.92 -4.54
N ILE A 108 10.70 -5.06 -5.70
CA ILE A 108 12.13 -5.37 -5.79
C ILE A 108 12.97 -4.30 -5.09
N GLU A 109 12.67 -3.01 -5.29
CA GLU A 109 13.35 -1.90 -4.61
C GLU A 109 13.25 -1.99 -3.07
N ASN A 110 12.11 -2.41 -2.53
CA ASN A 110 11.95 -2.63 -1.09
C ASN A 110 12.79 -3.80 -0.57
N VAL A 111 12.90 -4.89 -1.32
CA VAL A 111 13.81 -6.00 -0.99
C VAL A 111 15.26 -5.53 -1.01
N GLU A 112 15.64 -4.74 -2.01
CA GLU A 112 16.99 -4.17 -2.14
C GLU A 112 17.35 -3.28 -0.94
N VAL A 113 16.45 -2.38 -0.53
CA VAL A 113 16.67 -1.54 0.67
C VAL A 113 16.81 -2.39 1.92
N ALA A 114 16.00 -3.45 2.07
CA ALA A 114 16.08 -4.37 3.20
C ALA A 114 17.40 -5.18 3.24
N CYS A 115 18.03 -5.43 2.08
CA CYS A 115 19.39 -6.00 2.04
C CYS A 115 20.43 -5.10 2.76
N GLY A 116 20.17 -3.78 2.87
CA GLY A 116 20.96 -2.82 3.64
C GLY A 116 20.74 -2.86 5.16
N MET A 117 19.94 -3.80 5.66
CA MET A 117 19.58 -3.90 7.09
C MET A 117 20.78 -3.93 8.04
N PRO A 118 21.94 -4.54 7.70
CA PRO A 118 23.12 -4.50 8.58
C PRO A 118 23.57 -3.08 8.97
N VAL A 119 23.33 -2.09 8.07
CA VAL A 119 23.60 -0.66 8.36
C VAL A 119 22.39 0.01 9.01
N LEU A 120 21.19 -0.30 8.54
CA LEU A 120 19.95 0.34 9.04
C LEU A 120 19.64 -0.02 10.51
N MET A 121 20.09 -1.19 10.99
CA MET A 121 19.93 -1.62 12.38
C MET A 121 21.00 -1.11 13.34
N GLN A 122 22.02 -0.38 12.85
CA GLN A 122 23.02 0.21 13.74
C GLN A 122 22.34 1.12 14.76
N SER A 123 22.87 1.09 15.99
CA SER A 123 22.34 1.81 17.13
C SER A 123 23.39 2.75 17.72
N GLU A 124 22.97 3.59 18.64
CA GLU A 124 23.80 4.60 19.26
C GLU A 124 24.60 4.02 20.45
N PHE A 125 25.82 4.49 20.63
CA PHE A 125 26.69 4.22 21.78
C PHE A 125 27.30 5.53 22.28
N SER A 126 27.30 5.73 23.60
CA SER A 126 27.90 6.88 24.26
C SER A 126 28.85 6.41 25.34
N GLU A 127 30.16 6.56 25.10
CA GLU A 127 31.19 6.24 26.07
C GLU A 127 31.25 7.36 27.13
N ASN A 128 31.32 6.93 28.41
CA ASN A 128 31.49 7.81 29.56
C ASN A 128 30.50 8.99 29.61
N ILE A 129 29.24 8.71 29.32
CA ILE A 129 28.12 9.69 29.34
C ILE A 129 27.94 10.32 30.74
N ALA A 130 28.30 9.56 31.77
CA ALA A 130 28.52 10.01 33.14
C ALA A 130 29.80 9.35 33.70
N PRO A 131 30.41 9.83 34.78
CA PRO A 131 31.68 9.29 35.27
C PRO A 131 31.67 7.77 35.46
N GLY A 132 32.39 7.04 34.56
CA GLY A 132 32.50 5.58 34.53
C GLY A 132 31.23 4.83 34.09
N ILE A 133 30.33 5.52 33.36
CA ILE A 133 29.11 4.92 32.84
C ILE A 133 29.11 5.01 31.32
N ASP A 134 28.90 3.89 30.64
CA ASP A 134 28.66 3.82 29.20
C ASP A 134 27.18 3.47 28.96
N GLU A 135 26.58 4.06 27.92
CA GLU A 135 25.21 3.75 27.52
C GLU A 135 25.12 3.43 26.03
N PHE A 136 24.32 2.44 25.71
CA PHE A 136 24.04 2.08 24.32
C PHE A 136 22.67 1.47 24.13
N MET A 137 22.21 1.52 22.89
CA MET A 137 20.94 0.91 22.48
C MET A 137 21.17 -0.38 21.71
N ILE A 138 20.27 -1.34 21.88
CA ILE A 138 20.20 -2.56 21.08
C ILE A 138 18.81 -2.64 20.48
N ARG A 139 18.71 -2.87 19.17
CA ARG A 139 17.44 -3.16 18.49
C ARG A 139 17.22 -4.66 18.48
N GLN A 140 16.08 -5.10 19.03
CA GLN A 140 15.71 -6.51 19.10
C GLN A 140 14.37 -6.74 18.36
N PRO A 141 14.19 -7.89 17.69
CA PRO A 141 12.93 -8.23 17.01
C PRO A 141 11.78 -8.37 18.00
N LEU A 142 10.57 -8.15 17.52
CA LEU A 142 9.33 -8.22 18.29
C LEU A 142 8.85 -9.66 18.51
N GLY A 143 8.94 -10.51 17.47
CA GLY A 143 8.36 -11.85 17.44
C GLY A 143 7.64 -12.15 16.14
N VAL A 144 6.44 -12.74 16.22
CA VAL A 144 5.58 -12.97 15.07
C VAL A 144 4.92 -11.67 14.65
N CYS A 145 5.11 -11.29 13.39
CA CYS A 145 4.46 -10.11 12.77
C CYS A 145 3.55 -10.56 11.63
N ALA A 146 2.52 -9.78 11.31
CA ALA A 146 1.64 -10.11 10.20
C ALA A 146 1.31 -8.89 9.32
N CYS A 147 1.05 -9.16 8.03
CA CYS A 147 0.55 -8.21 7.07
C CYS A 147 -0.82 -8.64 6.54
N ILE A 148 -1.77 -7.72 6.54
CA ILE A 148 -3.07 -7.85 5.90
C ILE A 148 -3.05 -6.93 4.68
N ALA A 149 -2.90 -7.52 3.49
CA ALA A 149 -2.64 -6.80 2.25
C ALA A 149 -3.93 -6.41 1.51
N PRO A 150 -3.92 -5.27 0.78
CA PRO A 150 -5.04 -4.81 -0.03
C PRO A 150 -5.07 -5.50 -1.40
N PHE A 151 -6.13 -5.21 -2.17
CA PHE A 151 -6.28 -5.79 -3.51
C PHE A 151 -5.55 -4.99 -4.61
N ASN A 152 -5.35 -3.68 -4.43
CA ASN A 152 -4.93 -2.80 -5.52
C ASN A 152 -3.44 -2.87 -5.88
N PHE A 153 -2.60 -3.33 -4.96
CA PHE A 153 -1.18 -3.59 -5.16
C PHE A 153 -0.76 -4.89 -4.47
N PRO A 154 -1.22 -6.05 -4.98
CA PRO A 154 -0.97 -7.35 -4.36
C PRO A 154 0.50 -7.75 -4.37
N GLY A 155 1.27 -7.29 -5.36
CA GLY A 155 2.70 -7.59 -5.50
C GLY A 155 3.60 -6.63 -4.72
N MET A 156 3.19 -5.38 -4.50
CA MET A 156 4.05 -4.36 -3.89
C MET A 156 3.86 -4.24 -2.38
N ILE A 157 2.62 -4.13 -1.91
CA ILE A 157 2.34 -3.77 -0.51
C ILE A 157 2.91 -4.78 0.49
N PRO A 158 2.85 -6.11 0.30
CA PRO A 158 3.50 -7.05 1.21
C PRO A 158 5.00 -6.80 1.39
N PHE A 159 5.67 -6.29 0.36
CA PHE A 159 7.11 -6.00 0.39
C PHE A 159 7.46 -4.69 1.10
N TRP A 160 6.48 -3.84 1.43
CA TRP A 160 6.72 -2.73 2.35
C TRP A 160 7.03 -3.20 3.77
N PHE A 161 6.71 -4.45 4.09
CA PHE A 161 6.76 -5.01 5.44
C PHE A 161 7.63 -6.26 5.55
N LEU A 162 7.36 -7.28 4.72
CA LEU A 162 8.00 -8.59 4.79
C LEU A 162 9.54 -8.53 4.83
N PRO A 163 10.24 -7.90 3.87
CA PRO A 163 11.70 -7.98 3.84
C PRO A 163 12.35 -7.29 5.04
N TYR A 164 11.76 -6.19 5.50
CA TYR A 164 12.23 -5.49 6.70
C TYR A 164 12.00 -6.31 7.98
N ALA A 165 10.82 -6.91 8.12
CA ALA A 165 10.47 -7.70 9.30
C ALA A 165 11.43 -8.88 9.49
N ILE A 166 11.65 -9.70 8.43
CA ILE A 166 12.54 -10.86 8.52
C ILE A 166 14.01 -10.48 8.68
N ALA A 167 14.46 -9.41 8.01
CA ALA A 167 15.83 -8.90 8.18
C ALA A 167 16.07 -8.38 9.61
N CYS A 168 15.06 -7.79 10.27
CA CYS A 168 15.12 -7.42 11.68
C CYS A 168 15.16 -8.64 12.62
N GLY A 169 14.83 -9.84 12.16
CA GLY A 169 14.83 -11.09 12.93
C GLY A 169 13.46 -11.53 13.42
N ASN A 170 12.38 -10.95 12.89
CA ASN A 170 11.01 -11.40 13.14
C ASN A 170 10.65 -12.57 12.21
N THR A 171 9.60 -13.30 12.58
CA THR A 171 8.87 -14.18 11.66
C THR A 171 7.64 -13.47 11.12
N PHE A 172 7.15 -13.87 9.94
CA PHE A 172 6.16 -13.08 9.23
C PHE A 172 5.05 -13.92 8.61
N ILE A 173 3.81 -13.43 8.74
CA ILE A 173 2.62 -14.04 8.16
C ILE A 173 1.98 -13.04 7.20
N ILE A 174 1.72 -13.46 5.97
CA ILE A 174 0.99 -12.65 4.98
C ILE A 174 -0.42 -13.20 4.82
N LYS A 175 -1.40 -12.31 4.92
CA LYS A 175 -2.79 -12.54 4.48
C LYS A 175 -3.06 -11.65 3.27
N PRO A 176 -3.03 -12.17 2.02
CA PRO A 176 -3.41 -11.40 0.83
C PRO A 176 -4.91 -11.09 0.84
N SER A 177 -5.33 -10.13 0.01
CA SER A 177 -6.75 -9.94 -0.25
C SER A 177 -7.34 -11.19 -0.90
N GLU A 178 -8.53 -11.58 -0.47
CA GLU A 178 -9.29 -12.70 -1.06
C GLU A 178 -9.66 -12.47 -2.54
N LYS A 179 -9.58 -11.23 -3.01
CA LYS A 179 -9.85 -10.87 -4.41
C LYS A 179 -8.67 -11.10 -5.34
N VAL A 180 -7.43 -11.02 -4.81
CA VAL A 180 -6.18 -11.04 -5.58
C VAL A 180 -5.09 -11.86 -4.88
N PRO A 181 -5.32 -13.14 -4.62
CA PRO A 181 -4.38 -14.00 -3.89
C PRO A 181 -3.29 -14.61 -4.77
N LEU A 182 -3.50 -14.67 -6.11
CA LEU A 182 -2.64 -15.43 -7.02
C LEU A 182 -1.22 -14.84 -7.12
N THR A 183 -1.09 -13.52 -7.04
CA THR A 183 0.22 -12.87 -7.01
C THR A 183 1.07 -13.35 -5.85
N MET A 184 0.48 -13.45 -4.64
CA MET A 184 1.22 -13.94 -3.49
C MET A 184 1.51 -15.43 -3.57
N LEU A 185 0.67 -16.24 -4.19
CA LEU A 185 1.02 -17.64 -4.48
C LEU A 185 2.26 -17.74 -5.35
N LYS A 186 2.32 -16.97 -6.46
CA LYS A 186 3.51 -16.93 -7.32
C LYS A 186 4.76 -16.46 -6.57
N VAL A 187 4.64 -15.46 -5.71
CA VAL A 187 5.74 -15.01 -4.86
C VAL A 187 6.18 -16.10 -3.89
N PHE A 188 5.25 -16.85 -3.31
CA PHE A 188 5.57 -17.94 -2.38
C PHE A 188 6.19 -19.17 -3.06
N GLU A 189 5.89 -19.43 -4.33
CA GLU A 189 6.63 -20.42 -5.15
C GLU A 189 8.12 -20.04 -5.29
N LEU A 190 8.45 -18.74 -5.23
CA LEU A 190 9.84 -18.25 -5.22
C LEU A 190 10.43 -18.27 -3.79
N ILE A 191 9.64 -17.93 -2.78
CA ILE A 191 10.05 -17.98 -1.37
C ILE A 191 10.39 -19.42 -0.96
N ASP A 192 9.65 -20.41 -1.46
CA ASP A 192 9.90 -21.83 -1.23
C ASP A 192 11.29 -22.31 -1.72
N GLN A 193 11.90 -21.56 -2.64
CA GLN A 193 13.26 -21.82 -3.15
C GLN A 193 14.36 -21.13 -2.32
N LEU A 194 13.98 -20.37 -1.29
CA LEU A 194 14.95 -19.70 -0.43
C LEU A 194 15.47 -20.66 0.65
N ASP A 195 16.72 -20.45 1.05
CA ASP A 195 17.31 -21.15 2.20
C ASP A 195 16.88 -20.44 3.51
N LEU A 196 15.58 -20.53 3.83
CA LEU A 196 15.00 -20.00 5.04
C LEU A 196 14.54 -21.13 5.96
N PRO A 197 14.71 -21.00 7.28
CA PRO A 197 14.13 -21.96 8.22
C PRO A 197 12.60 -22.03 8.06
N GLU A 198 12.05 -23.23 8.14
CA GLU A 198 10.60 -23.46 8.09
C GLU A 198 9.86 -22.60 9.13
N GLY A 199 8.78 -21.95 8.73
CA GLY A 199 7.99 -21.08 9.58
C GLY A 199 8.45 -19.63 9.71
N VAL A 200 9.62 -19.24 9.18
CA VAL A 200 10.04 -17.82 9.17
C VAL A 200 9.07 -16.95 8.35
N ILE A 201 8.58 -17.48 7.24
CA ILE A 201 7.55 -16.81 6.40
C ILE A 201 6.38 -17.76 6.20
N ASN A 202 5.15 -17.25 6.34
CA ASN A 202 3.93 -18.03 6.18
C ASN A 202 2.90 -17.23 5.37
N LEU A 203 2.03 -17.95 4.65
CA LEU A 203 0.89 -17.41 3.89
C LEU A 203 -0.40 -18.06 4.38
N VAL A 204 -1.40 -17.25 4.73
CA VAL A 204 -2.73 -17.72 5.09
C VAL A 204 -3.79 -16.99 4.26
N HIS A 205 -4.72 -17.73 3.70
CA HIS A 205 -5.88 -17.20 3.01
C HIS A 205 -7.06 -17.02 3.95
N GLY A 206 -8.05 -16.23 3.52
CA GLY A 206 -9.30 -16.05 4.23
C GLY A 206 -9.80 -14.62 4.27
N GLY A 207 -10.92 -14.42 4.92
CA GLY A 207 -11.65 -13.16 5.05
C GLY A 207 -11.50 -12.52 6.43
N LYS A 208 -12.64 -12.02 6.93
CA LYS A 208 -12.73 -11.34 8.23
C LYS A 208 -12.28 -12.23 9.39
N GLU A 209 -12.67 -13.50 9.38
CA GLU A 209 -12.35 -14.47 10.43
C GLU A 209 -10.82 -14.66 10.57
N THR A 210 -10.13 -14.75 9.45
CA THR A 210 -8.64 -14.81 9.41
C THR A 210 -8.02 -13.52 9.96
N VAL A 211 -8.57 -12.36 9.59
CA VAL A 211 -8.12 -11.05 10.11
C VAL A 211 -8.33 -10.99 11.62
N ASP A 212 -9.50 -11.34 12.10
CA ASP A 212 -9.83 -11.32 13.53
C ASP A 212 -8.94 -12.27 14.32
N ALA A 213 -8.69 -13.47 13.80
CA ALA A 213 -7.78 -14.42 14.44
C ALA A 213 -6.34 -13.87 14.56
N LEU A 214 -5.82 -13.20 13.54
CA LEU A 214 -4.51 -12.54 13.62
C LEU A 214 -4.49 -11.40 14.66
N LEU A 215 -5.57 -10.60 14.73
CA LEU A 215 -5.69 -9.49 15.68
C LEU A 215 -5.84 -9.94 17.12
N GLU A 216 -6.42 -11.10 17.36
CA GLU A 216 -6.69 -11.65 18.70
C GLU A 216 -5.58 -12.56 19.21
N HIS A 217 -4.81 -13.21 18.32
CA HIS A 217 -3.82 -14.20 18.73
C HIS A 217 -2.71 -13.60 19.61
N PRO A 218 -2.44 -14.10 20.82
CA PRO A 218 -1.53 -13.47 21.78
C PRO A 218 -0.07 -13.43 21.32
N ASP A 219 0.35 -14.36 20.45
CA ASP A 219 1.73 -14.43 19.96
C ASP A 219 2.01 -13.51 18.77
N VAL A 220 0.99 -13.00 18.08
CA VAL A 220 1.17 -11.96 17.06
C VAL A 220 1.47 -10.63 17.75
N LYS A 221 2.64 -10.05 17.51
CA LYS A 221 3.15 -8.85 18.19
C LYS A 221 2.94 -7.57 17.40
N ALA A 222 2.89 -7.65 16.07
CA ALA A 222 2.71 -6.49 15.21
C ALA A 222 1.85 -6.81 14.00
N ILE A 223 1.03 -5.82 13.60
CA ILE A 223 0.15 -5.88 12.43
C ILE A 223 0.46 -4.70 11.51
N SER A 224 0.68 -5.00 10.24
CA SER A 224 0.75 -4.04 9.15
C SER A 224 -0.47 -4.20 8.25
N PHE A 225 -1.15 -3.11 7.96
CA PHE A 225 -2.39 -3.10 7.16
C PHE A 225 -2.40 -1.96 6.16
N VAL A 226 -2.96 -2.21 4.99
CA VAL A 226 -3.36 -1.20 4.01
C VAL A 226 -4.75 -1.53 3.48
N GLY A 227 -5.66 -0.55 3.47
CA GLY A 227 -7.02 -0.73 2.96
C GLY A 227 -7.92 0.48 3.19
N SER A 228 -9.24 0.28 3.23
CA SER A 228 -10.19 1.38 3.47
C SER A 228 -10.07 1.93 4.89
N THR A 229 -10.36 3.21 5.06
CA THR A 229 -10.28 3.90 6.36
C THR A 229 -11.10 3.22 7.46
N GLN A 230 -12.30 2.74 7.15
CA GLN A 230 -13.14 2.05 8.12
C GLN A 230 -12.46 0.78 8.65
N ILE A 231 -11.85 -0.01 7.76
CA ILE A 231 -11.15 -1.24 8.14
C ILE A 231 -9.82 -0.91 8.84
N ALA A 232 -9.08 0.13 8.38
CA ALA A 232 -7.85 0.58 9.04
C ALA A 232 -8.11 0.97 10.51
N ARG A 233 -9.17 1.74 10.75
CA ARG A 233 -9.61 2.12 12.10
C ARG A 233 -9.99 0.90 12.96
N TYR A 234 -10.72 -0.06 12.38
CA TYR A 234 -11.09 -1.30 13.05
C TYR A 234 -9.85 -2.12 13.46
N ILE A 235 -8.93 -2.33 12.52
CA ILE A 235 -7.70 -3.10 12.75
C ILE A 235 -6.82 -2.41 13.81
N TYR A 236 -6.67 -1.07 13.71
CA TYR A 236 -5.92 -0.33 14.70
C TYR A 236 -6.52 -0.45 16.09
N ALA A 237 -7.83 -0.21 16.24
CA ALA A 237 -8.51 -0.27 17.53
C ALA A 237 -8.44 -1.67 18.15
N LYS A 238 -8.75 -2.72 17.34
CA LYS A 238 -8.76 -4.11 17.81
C LYS A 238 -7.34 -4.63 18.10
N GLY A 239 -6.38 -4.32 17.24
CA GLY A 239 -4.99 -4.71 17.45
C GLY A 239 -4.38 -4.05 18.68
N ALA A 240 -4.57 -2.73 18.86
CA ALA A 240 -4.11 -1.99 20.03
C ALA A 240 -4.75 -2.49 21.34
N ALA A 241 -6.06 -2.80 21.33
CA ALA A 241 -6.74 -3.38 22.47
C ALA A 241 -6.17 -4.74 22.90
N ASN A 242 -5.57 -5.50 21.98
CA ASN A 242 -4.85 -6.74 22.23
C ASN A 242 -3.33 -6.56 22.43
N GLY A 243 -2.87 -5.32 22.69
CA GLY A 243 -1.48 -5.02 23.01
C GLY A 243 -0.50 -5.16 21.85
N LYS A 244 -1.00 -5.16 20.59
CA LYS A 244 -0.17 -5.27 19.41
C LYS A 244 0.32 -3.91 18.95
N ARG A 245 1.50 -3.89 18.35
CA ARG A 245 1.96 -2.75 17.57
C ARG A 245 1.21 -2.74 16.23
N VAL A 246 0.61 -1.62 15.83
CA VAL A 246 -0.20 -1.52 14.61
C VAL A 246 0.25 -0.34 13.75
N GLN A 247 0.40 -0.57 12.46
CA GLN A 247 0.47 0.45 11.43
C GLN A 247 -0.62 0.15 10.39
N ALA A 248 -1.57 1.06 10.23
CA ALA A 248 -2.72 0.86 9.37
C ALA A 248 -2.92 2.06 8.43
N GLN A 249 -2.59 1.87 7.15
CA GLN A 249 -2.83 2.84 6.08
C GLN A 249 -4.31 2.80 5.70
N GLY A 250 -4.95 3.98 5.74
CA GLY A 250 -6.35 4.17 5.39
C GLY A 250 -6.55 4.72 3.98
N GLY A 251 -7.75 5.24 3.73
CA GLY A 251 -8.15 5.86 2.47
C GLY A 251 -7.58 7.26 2.25
N ALA A 252 -7.94 7.85 1.13
CA ALA A 252 -7.45 9.15 0.70
C ALA A 252 -8.48 9.93 -0.14
N LYS A 253 -8.31 11.25 -0.21
CA LYS A 253 -8.97 12.12 -1.19
C LYS A 253 -7.97 13.18 -1.63
N ASN A 254 -7.07 12.79 -2.52
CA ASN A 254 -5.86 13.54 -2.81
C ASN A 254 -6.13 14.76 -3.71
N PRO A 255 -5.80 15.97 -3.26
CA PRO A 255 -5.86 17.16 -4.08
C PRO A 255 -4.57 17.36 -4.90
N VAL A 256 -4.75 17.88 -6.11
CA VAL A 256 -3.67 18.41 -6.97
C VAL A 256 -4.01 19.83 -7.30
N VAL A 257 -3.12 20.76 -6.95
CA VAL A 257 -3.27 22.19 -7.23
C VAL A 257 -2.45 22.56 -8.47
N VAL A 258 -3.05 23.30 -9.38
CA VAL A 258 -2.39 23.78 -10.61
C VAL A 258 -2.42 25.29 -10.64
N LEU A 259 -1.23 25.91 -10.66
CA LEU A 259 -1.11 27.38 -10.75
C LEU A 259 -1.01 27.82 -12.20
N PRO A 260 -1.30 29.11 -12.49
CA PRO A 260 -1.25 29.64 -13.86
C PRO A 260 0.14 29.59 -14.53
N ASP A 261 1.19 29.47 -13.72
CA ASP A 261 2.59 29.37 -14.17
C ASP A 261 3.08 27.92 -14.35
N ALA A 262 2.19 26.93 -14.20
CA ALA A 262 2.54 25.54 -14.43
C ALA A 262 2.78 25.24 -15.92
N ASP A 263 3.73 24.35 -16.21
CA ASP A 263 3.89 23.82 -17.57
C ASP A 263 2.64 23.02 -17.98
N LEU A 264 1.99 23.42 -19.05
CA LEU A 264 0.69 22.87 -19.47
C LEU A 264 0.79 21.40 -19.86
N ASP A 265 1.69 21.09 -20.80
CA ASP A 265 1.77 19.76 -21.41
C ASP A 265 2.21 18.71 -20.38
N MET A 266 3.23 19.05 -19.60
CA MET A 266 3.71 18.19 -18.51
C MET A 266 2.61 18.00 -17.46
N SER A 267 1.93 19.05 -17.04
CA SER A 267 0.91 18.98 -15.99
C SER A 267 -0.29 18.12 -16.42
N VAL A 268 -0.81 18.31 -17.63
CA VAL A 268 -1.95 17.56 -18.16
C VAL A 268 -1.65 16.06 -18.20
N LYS A 269 -0.50 15.69 -18.77
CA LYS A 269 -0.08 14.28 -18.84
C LYS A 269 0.05 13.65 -17.46
N ILE A 270 0.79 14.28 -16.56
CA ILE A 270 1.06 13.73 -15.22
C ILE A 270 -0.24 13.64 -14.39
N ILE A 271 -1.12 14.64 -14.46
CA ILE A 271 -2.38 14.68 -13.73
C ILE A 271 -3.32 13.57 -14.22
N THR A 272 -3.48 13.43 -15.54
CA THR A 272 -4.36 12.38 -16.10
C THR A 272 -3.84 10.97 -15.81
N ASP A 273 -2.52 10.75 -15.85
CA ASP A 273 -1.91 9.48 -15.44
C ASP A 273 -2.07 9.22 -13.93
N SER A 274 -2.08 10.26 -13.10
CA SER A 274 -2.35 10.14 -11.67
C SER A 274 -3.79 9.76 -11.38
N VAL A 275 -4.76 10.45 -11.99
CA VAL A 275 -6.20 10.23 -11.75
C VAL A 275 -6.66 8.88 -12.29
N PHE A 276 -6.28 8.53 -13.51
CA PHE A 276 -6.85 7.41 -14.25
C PHE A 276 -5.99 6.15 -14.21
N GLY A 277 -4.73 6.23 -13.79
CA GLY A 277 -3.88 5.05 -13.61
C GLY A 277 -4.48 4.05 -12.63
N CYS A 278 -4.36 2.75 -12.93
CA CYS A 278 -5.03 1.65 -12.23
C CYS A 278 -6.55 1.86 -12.08
N ALA A 279 -7.20 2.51 -13.07
CA ALA A 279 -8.61 2.92 -13.00
C ALA A 279 -8.94 3.74 -11.73
N GLY A 280 -8.03 4.61 -11.27
CA GLY A 280 -8.18 5.41 -10.06
C GLY A 280 -8.09 4.62 -8.73
N GLN A 281 -7.72 3.35 -8.77
CA GLN A 281 -7.65 2.47 -7.59
C GLN A 281 -6.27 2.52 -6.91
N ARG A 282 -5.73 3.72 -6.73
CA ARG A 282 -4.47 3.98 -6.03
C ARG A 282 -4.72 4.86 -4.81
N CYS A 283 -4.09 4.55 -3.69
CA CYS A 283 -4.13 5.39 -2.49
C CYS A 283 -3.52 6.79 -2.74
N LEU A 284 -2.63 6.94 -3.72
CA LEU A 284 -2.03 8.20 -4.16
C LEU A 284 -2.58 8.68 -5.51
N ALA A 285 -3.71 8.16 -6.00
CA ALA A 285 -4.38 8.74 -7.17
C ALA A 285 -4.87 10.15 -6.86
N ALA A 286 -4.63 11.10 -7.74
CA ALA A 286 -5.27 12.40 -7.68
C ALA A 286 -6.79 12.24 -7.90
N SER A 287 -7.59 13.04 -7.22
CA SER A 287 -9.05 12.97 -7.34
C SER A 287 -9.70 14.36 -7.44
N ASN A 288 -9.23 15.33 -6.65
CA ASN A 288 -9.65 16.73 -6.72
C ASN A 288 -8.55 17.54 -7.40
N ILE A 289 -8.83 18.01 -8.62
CA ILE A 289 -7.93 18.88 -9.38
C ILE A 289 -8.38 20.32 -9.17
N ILE A 290 -7.54 21.10 -8.51
CA ILE A 290 -7.82 22.46 -8.08
C ILE A 290 -7.03 23.41 -8.99
N THR A 291 -7.73 24.17 -9.84
CA THR A 291 -7.13 25.25 -10.62
C THR A 291 -7.19 26.56 -9.82
N VAL A 292 -6.10 27.32 -9.82
CA VAL A 292 -6.06 28.64 -9.18
C VAL A 292 -6.24 29.73 -10.24
N GLY A 293 -7.32 30.51 -10.11
CA GLY A 293 -7.74 31.46 -11.12
C GLY A 293 -8.39 30.80 -12.35
N ASP A 294 -8.80 31.61 -13.30
CA ASP A 294 -9.39 31.11 -14.55
C ASP A 294 -8.32 30.40 -15.40
N GLN A 295 -8.48 29.12 -15.58
CA GLN A 295 -7.58 28.27 -16.35
C GLN A 295 -8.35 27.37 -17.34
N GLY A 296 -9.20 28.00 -18.18
CA GLY A 296 -9.98 27.28 -19.18
C GLY A 296 -9.14 26.39 -20.10
N VAL A 297 -7.93 26.80 -20.45
CA VAL A 297 -7.02 26.04 -21.31
C VAL A 297 -6.61 24.71 -20.70
N ILE A 298 -6.25 24.68 -19.40
CA ILE A 298 -5.87 23.41 -18.75
C ILE A 298 -7.07 22.50 -18.55
N LYS A 299 -8.26 23.06 -18.25
CA LYS A 299 -9.49 22.27 -18.09
C LYS A 299 -9.85 21.56 -19.41
N GLU A 300 -9.76 22.24 -20.54
CA GLU A 300 -9.98 21.69 -21.87
C GLU A 300 -8.94 20.61 -22.19
N ALA A 301 -7.67 20.85 -21.93
CA ALA A 301 -6.60 19.88 -22.16
C ALA A 301 -6.75 18.62 -21.30
N LEU A 302 -7.17 18.75 -20.04
CA LEU A 302 -7.50 17.61 -19.15
C LEU A 302 -8.70 16.82 -19.69
N TYR A 303 -9.73 17.49 -20.20
CA TYR A 303 -10.89 16.86 -20.80
C TYR A 303 -10.50 16.03 -22.04
N GLU A 304 -9.76 16.61 -22.99
CA GLU A 304 -9.34 15.91 -24.22
C GLU A 304 -8.39 14.72 -23.89
N SER A 305 -7.46 14.89 -22.94
CA SER A 305 -6.58 13.82 -22.49
C SER A 305 -7.36 12.68 -21.82
N ALA A 306 -8.36 12.97 -21.01
CA ALA A 306 -9.22 11.97 -20.38
C ALA A 306 -10.07 11.23 -21.40
N LYS A 307 -10.68 11.95 -22.34
CA LYS A 307 -11.56 11.42 -23.39
C LYS A 307 -10.83 10.48 -24.36
N SER A 308 -9.57 10.78 -24.67
CA SER A 308 -8.74 9.98 -25.59
C SER A 308 -8.20 8.70 -24.98
N ARG A 309 -8.22 8.55 -23.64
CA ARG A 309 -7.63 7.40 -22.93
C ARG A 309 -8.30 6.09 -23.29
N THR A 310 -7.52 5.14 -23.80
CA THR A 310 -7.99 3.81 -24.20
C THR A 310 -8.28 2.95 -22.96
N THR A 311 -9.47 2.32 -22.93
CA THR A 311 -9.92 1.46 -21.84
C THR A 311 -10.20 0.07 -22.37
N GLY A 312 -9.67 -0.99 -21.71
CA GLY A 312 -9.83 -2.36 -22.16
C GLY A 312 -9.12 -3.39 -21.29
N PHE A 313 -8.84 -4.57 -21.84
CA PHE A 313 -8.16 -5.65 -21.13
C PHE A 313 -6.68 -5.33 -20.92
N GLY A 314 -6.24 -5.36 -19.66
CA GLY A 314 -4.91 -4.87 -19.28
C GLY A 314 -3.70 -5.62 -19.85
N LEU A 315 -3.89 -6.83 -20.42
CA LEU A 315 -2.82 -7.54 -21.14
C LEU A 315 -2.63 -7.05 -22.58
N ASP A 316 -3.56 -6.26 -23.13
CA ASP A 316 -3.37 -5.57 -24.38
C ASP A 316 -2.51 -4.32 -24.16
N GLU A 317 -1.31 -4.29 -24.71
CA GLU A 317 -0.34 -3.20 -24.50
C GLU A 317 -0.79 -1.86 -25.12
N SER A 318 -1.83 -1.84 -25.96
CA SER A 318 -2.44 -0.61 -26.48
C SER A 318 -3.41 0.04 -25.49
N VAL A 319 -3.77 -0.65 -24.42
CA VAL A 319 -4.71 -0.21 -23.39
C VAL A 319 -3.99 0.60 -22.32
N GLU A 320 -4.52 1.78 -21.99
CA GLU A 320 -3.98 2.68 -20.98
C GLU A 320 -4.70 2.57 -19.62
N MET A 321 -5.86 1.94 -19.58
CA MET A 321 -6.66 1.80 -18.35
C MET A 321 -7.48 0.50 -18.37
N GLY A 322 -7.32 -0.31 -17.33
CA GLY A 322 -8.09 -1.53 -17.11
C GLY A 322 -9.43 -1.32 -16.38
N PRO A 323 -10.13 -2.41 -16.00
CA PRO A 323 -11.37 -2.36 -15.24
C PRO A 323 -11.13 -2.04 -13.75
N VAL A 324 -12.22 -1.74 -13.02
CA VAL A 324 -12.25 -1.77 -11.55
C VAL A 324 -12.47 -3.20 -11.05
N ILE A 325 -12.08 -3.44 -9.79
CA ILE A 325 -11.89 -4.80 -9.26
C ILE A 325 -13.17 -5.66 -9.21
N THR A 326 -14.34 -5.11 -8.86
CA THR A 326 -15.57 -5.87 -8.67
C THR A 326 -16.80 -5.15 -9.24
N PRO A 327 -17.90 -5.90 -9.54
CA PRO A 327 -19.18 -5.29 -9.89
C PRO A 327 -19.70 -4.31 -8.82
N ASP A 328 -19.51 -4.63 -7.53
CA ASP A 328 -19.89 -3.75 -6.43
C ASP A 328 -19.09 -2.44 -6.42
N SER A 329 -17.78 -2.53 -6.71
CA SER A 329 -16.94 -1.34 -6.87
C SER A 329 -17.43 -0.46 -8.03
N ARG A 330 -17.75 -1.07 -9.17
CA ARG A 330 -18.34 -0.36 -10.32
C ARG A 330 -19.63 0.33 -9.95
N SER A 331 -20.56 -0.39 -9.35
CA SER A 331 -21.87 0.14 -8.94
C SER A 331 -21.75 1.29 -7.94
N ARG A 332 -20.82 1.17 -6.97
CA ARG A 332 -20.54 2.23 -5.99
C ARG A 332 -19.97 3.47 -6.66
N ILE A 333 -19.05 3.32 -7.61
CA ILE A 333 -18.46 4.46 -8.33
C ILE A 333 -19.53 5.16 -9.17
N GLU A 334 -20.34 4.40 -9.92
CA GLU A 334 -21.45 4.94 -10.71
C GLU A 334 -22.46 5.69 -9.83
N HIS A 335 -22.80 5.13 -8.64
CA HIS A 335 -23.66 5.80 -7.65
C HIS A 335 -23.07 7.12 -7.16
N LEU A 336 -21.76 7.19 -6.89
CA LEU A 336 -21.10 8.43 -6.48
C LEU A 336 -21.06 9.48 -7.60
N ILE A 337 -20.99 9.06 -8.87
CA ILE A 337 -21.11 9.97 -10.02
C ILE A 337 -22.54 10.56 -10.05
N ASP A 338 -23.59 9.70 -9.90
CA ASP A 338 -24.97 10.15 -9.82
C ASP A 338 -25.21 11.11 -8.63
N LYS A 339 -24.59 10.81 -7.50
CA LYS A 339 -24.63 11.69 -6.31
C LYS A 339 -24.03 13.07 -6.59
N GLY A 340 -22.90 13.12 -7.30
CA GLY A 340 -22.28 14.39 -7.70
C GLY A 340 -23.19 15.24 -8.57
N ILE A 341 -23.91 14.62 -9.51
CA ILE A 341 -24.91 15.32 -10.35
C ILE A 341 -26.07 15.85 -9.45
N GLN A 342 -26.55 15.03 -8.50
CA GLN A 342 -27.60 15.43 -7.56
C GLN A 342 -27.18 16.57 -6.63
N GLU A 343 -25.89 16.67 -6.29
CA GLU A 343 -25.31 17.76 -5.51
C GLU A 343 -25.15 19.06 -6.32
N GLY A 344 -25.54 19.06 -7.59
CA GLY A 344 -25.47 20.22 -8.49
C GLY A 344 -24.22 20.26 -9.36
N GLY A 345 -23.39 19.21 -9.32
CA GLY A 345 -22.23 19.07 -10.20
C GLY A 345 -22.63 18.89 -11.66
N ARG A 346 -21.82 19.45 -12.58
CA ARG A 346 -21.93 19.25 -14.01
C ARG A 346 -21.03 18.11 -14.46
N LEU A 347 -21.62 17.15 -15.15
CA LEU A 347 -20.89 16.04 -15.78
C LEU A 347 -20.31 16.50 -17.12
N LEU A 348 -18.99 16.66 -17.19
CA LEU A 348 -18.30 17.06 -18.42
C LEU A 348 -17.98 15.85 -19.30
N LEU A 349 -17.56 14.76 -18.70
CA LEU A 349 -17.26 13.49 -19.37
C LEU A 349 -17.89 12.36 -18.58
N ASP A 350 -18.71 11.53 -19.25
CA ASP A 350 -19.37 10.37 -18.65
C ASP A 350 -18.71 9.06 -19.10
N GLY A 351 -18.07 8.38 -18.18
CA GLY A 351 -17.40 7.09 -18.43
C GLY A 351 -18.21 5.88 -18.04
N ARG A 352 -19.46 6.04 -17.58
CA ARG A 352 -20.30 4.92 -17.10
C ARG A 352 -20.76 4.03 -18.24
N LYS A 353 -20.92 2.74 -17.92
CA LYS A 353 -21.48 1.70 -18.81
C LYS A 353 -20.85 1.66 -20.21
N PRO A 354 -19.50 1.65 -20.31
CA PRO A 354 -18.85 1.57 -21.62
C PRO A 354 -19.08 0.21 -22.27
N ALA A 355 -19.22 0.19 -23.59
CA ALA A 355 -19.14 -1.05 -24.36
C ALA A 355 -17.66 -1.33 -24.68
N ILE A 356 -17.12 -2.43 -24.13
CA ILE A 356 -15.77 -2.92 -24.42
C ILE A 356 -15.91 -4.23 -25.19
N SER A 357 -15.54 -4.21 -26.47
CA SER A 357 -15.70 -5.37 -27.37
C SER A 357 -14.95 -6.59 -26.87
N GLY A 358 -15.65 -7.72 -26.76
CA GLY A 358 -15.12 -8.98 -26.24
C GLY A 358 -15.05 -9.07 -24.70
N PHE A 359 -15.43 -7.99 -23.98
CA PHE A 359 -15.42 -7.92 -22.52
C PHE A 359 -16.67 -7.20 -21.98
N GLU A 360 -17.82 -7.46 -22.55
CA GLU A 360 -19.08 -6.76 -22.27
C GLU A 360 -19.55 -6.93 -20.82
N GLN A 361 -19.13 -8.01 -20.15
CA GLN A 361 -19.45 -8.30 -18.75
C GLN A 361 -18.40 -7.72 -17.76
N GLY A 362 -17.30 -7.17 -18.28
CA GLY A 362 -16.20 -6.65 -17.45
C GLY A 362 -16.59 -5.42 -16.61
N ASN A 363 -15.84 -5.20 -15.56
CA ASN A 363 -16.10 -4.11 -14.61
C ASN A 363 -15.52 -2.77 -15.09
N PHE A 364 -15.79 -2.39 -16.34
CA PHE A 364 -15.20 -1.19 -16.92
C PHE A 364 -15.99 0.07 -16.58
N ILE A 365 -15.25 1.14 -16.30
CA ILE A 365 -15.69 2.53 -16.26
C ILE A 365 -14.60 3.33 -17.00
N ARG A 366 -14.99 4.16 -17.97
CA ARG A 366 -14.05 5.09 -18.63
C ARG A 366 -13.80 6.32 -17.77
N PRO A 367 -12.81 7.15 -18.10
CA PRO A 367 -12.59 8.43 -17.44
C PRO A 367 -13.89 9.23 -17.30
N THR A 368 -14.13 9.76 -16.10
CA THR A 368 -15.29 10.61 -15.79
C THR A 368 -14.80 11.92 -15.20
N ILE A 369 -15.40 13.05 -15.61
CA ILE A 369 -15.07 14.39 -15.12
C ILE A 369 -16.32 15.08 -14.62
N LEU A 370 -16.27 15.53 -13.37
CA LEU A 370 -17.29 16.37 -12.72
C LEU A 370 -16.70 17.73 -12.39
N GLU A 371 -17.50 18.80 -12.54
CA GLU A 371 -17.15 20.15 -12.09
C GLU A 371 -18.32 20.83 -11.38
N GLY A 372 -18.06 21.98 -10.72
CA GLY A 372 -19.09 22.76 -10.05
C GLY A 372 -19.70 22.08 -8.83
N LEU A 373 -19.03 21.09 -8.28
CA LEU A 373 -19.44 20.41 -7.04
C LEU A 373 -19.28 21.35 -5.82
N PRO A 374 -20.20 21.31 -4.84
CA PRO A 374 -20.03 22.07 -3.59
C PRO A 374 -18.79 21.56 -2.83
N LEU A 375 -17.98 22.47 -2.28
CA LEU A 375 -16.72 22.15 -1.61
C LEU A 375 -16.89 21.29 -0.35
N ASP A 376 -18.07 21.30 0.25
CA ASP A 376 -18.49 20.47 1.38
C ASP A 376 -19.30 19.23 0.98
N GLY A 377 -19.55 19.06 -0.33
CA GLY A 377 -20.30 17.95 -0.90
C GLY A 377 -19.68 16.58 -0.62
N GLU A 378 -20.52 15.56 -0.59
CA GLU A 378 -20.11 14.18 -0.30
C GLU A 378 -19.06 13.68 -1.30
N VAL A 379 -19.24 13.95 -2.60
CA VAL A 379 -18.35 13.48 -3.66
C VAL A 379 -16.96 14.11 -3.56
N ILE A 380 -16.88 15.39 -3.18
CA ILE A 380 -15.61 16.11 -2.97
C ILE A 380 -14.86 15.59 -1.74
N ARG A 381 -15.58 15.07 -0.73
CA ARG A 381 -15.01 14.64 0.56
C ARG A 381 -14.82 13.13 0.69
N THR A 382 -15.46 12.34 -0.18
CA THR A 382 -15.41 10.87 -0.14
C THR A 382 -14.40 10.31 -1.12
N GLU A 383 -13.64 9.30 -0.68
CA GLU A 383 -12.77 8.51 -1.56
C GLU A 383 -13.62 7.69 -2.54
N ILE A 384 -13.53 8.01 -3.84
CA ILE A 384 -14.29 7.31 -4.88
C ILE A 384 -13.61 5.98 -5.23
N PHE A 385 -12.28 5.95 -5.26
CA PHE A 385 -11.45 4.79 -5.66
C PHE A 385 -11.84 4.23 -7.04
N GLY A 386 -11.96 5.14 -7.99
CA GLY A 386 -12.37 4.91 -9.37
C GLY A 386 -11.89 6.02 -10.30
N PRO A 387 -12.06 5.88 -11.62
CA PRO A 387 -11.53 6.82 -12.62
C PRO A 387 -12.38 8.10 -12.72
N VAL A 388 -12.50 8.84 -11.62
CA VAL A 388 -13.33 10.06 -11.52
C VAL A 388 -12.48 11.24 -11.08
N MET A 389 -12.43 12.26 -11.91
CA MET A 389 -11.81 13.56 -11.68
C MET A 389 -12.86 14.57 -11.24
N SER A 390 -12.63 15.28 -10.14
CA SER A 390 -13.41 16.45 -9.74
C SER A 390 -12.60 17.71 -10.02
N LEU A 391 -13.10 18.61 -10.88
CA LEU A 391 -12.50 19.91 -11.16
C LEU A 391 -13.05 20.98 -10.22
N ILE A 392 -12.16 21.68 -9.53
CA ILE A 392 -12.44 22.73 -8.56
C ILE A 392 -11.70 23.98 -9.01
N GLU A 393 -12.37 25.13 -8.95
CA GLU A 393 -11.75 26.43 -9.23
C GLU A 393 -11.72 27.26 -7.94
N LEU A 394 -10.52 27.75 -7.56
CA LEU A 394 -10.31 28.63 -6.42
C LEU A 394 -9.52 29.86 -6.87
N GLY A 395 -9.65 30.95 -6.13
CA GLY A 395 -9.02 32.23 -6.49
C GLY A 395 -7.53 32.30 -6.18
N THR A 396 -7.10 31.64 -5.11
CA THR A 396 -5.74 31.78 -4.56
C THR A 396 -5.15 30.45 -4.05
N VAL A 397 -3.82 30.42 -3.92
CA VAL A 397 -3.11 29.32 -3.26
C VAL A 397 -3.53 29.16 -1.78
N ASP A 398 -3.85 30.26 -1.11
CA ASP A 398 -4.29 30.22 0.29
C ASP A 398 -5.67 29.57 0.45
N GLU A 399 -6.59 29.85 -0.47
CA GLU A 399 -7.88 29.14 -0.53
C GLU A 399 -7.69 27.65 -0.81
N ALA A 400 -6.79 27.29 -1.73
CA ALA A 400 -6.46 25.89 -2.02
C ALA A 400 -5.89 25.19 -0.79
N LEU A 401 -4.96 25.82 -0.06
CA LEU A 401 -4.39 25.28 1.18
C LEU A 401 -5.46 25.15 2.28
N THR A 402 -6.36 26.14 2.40
CA THR A 402 -7.48 26.09 3.35
C THR A 402 -8.40 24.91 3.04
N PHE A 403 -8.76 24.72 1.78
CA PHE A 403 -9.57 23.59 1.34
C PHE A 403 -8.89 22.25 1.66
N ILE A 404 -7.60 22.10 1.30
CA ILE A 404 -6.79 20.88 1.56
C ILE A 404 -6.78 20.57 3.06
N ASN A 405 -6.45 21.56 3.89
CA ASN A 405 -6.24 21.39 5.32
C ASN A 405 -7.57 21.19 6.10
N SER A 406 -8.70 21.52 5.49
CA SER A 406 -10.03 21.22 6.04
C SER A 406 -10.49 19.78 5.81
N GLY A 407 -9.74 19.00 5.00
CA GLY A 407 -10.06 17.62 4.65
C GLY A 407 -9.80 16.66 5.82
N ARG A 408 -10.59 15.57 5.88
CA ARG A 408 -10.36 14.50 6.86
C ARG A 408 -9.19 13.59 6.52
N TYR A 409 -8.74 13.60 5.28
CA TYR A 409 -7.61 12.81 4.77
C TYR A 409 -6.34 13.65 4.63
N GLY A 410 -5.21 13.02 4.75
CA GLY A 410 -3.90 13.66 4.59
C GLY A 410 -2.87 12.68 4.01
N ASN A 411 -3.25 11.92 2.98
CA ASN A 411 -2.32 10.97 2.38
C ASN A 411 -1.34 11.67 1.43
N MET A 412 -1.87 12.40 0.43
CA MET A 412 -1.06 13.13 -0.54
C MET A 412 -1.67 14.50 -0.87
N ALA A 413 -0.82 15.49 -1.15
CA ALA A 413 -1.18 16.73 -1.82
C ALA A 413 -0.07 17.12 -2.81
N CYS A 414 -0.45 17.56 -4.03
CA CYS A 414 0.50 17.95 -5.06
C CYS A 414 0.24 19.38 -5.54
N LEU A 415 1.32 20.02 -6.01
CA LEU A 415 1.31 21.35 -6.61
C LEU A 415 2.06 21.34 -7.94
N PHE A 416 1.47 21.93 -8.97
CA PHE A 416 2.12 22.22 -10.24
C PHE A 416 2.36 23.72 -10.36
N THR A 417 3.63 24.13 -10.51
CA THR A 417 4.07 25.53 -10.59
C THR A 417 5.52 25.62 -11.06
N SER A 418 5.90 26.71 -11.67
CA SER A 418 7.29 27.09 -11.94
C SER A 418 7.88 27.99 -10.84
N SER A 419 7.07 28.42 -9.84
CA SER A 419 7.47 29.29 -8.75
C SER A 419 8.03 28.53 -7.56
N GLY A 420 9.34 28.69 -7.30
CA GLY A 420 9.96 28.12 -6.10
C GLY A 420 9.39 28.67 -4.78
N ALA A 421 8.86 29.91 -4.78
CA ALA A 421 8.23 30.50 -3.61
C ALA A 421 6.89 29.80 -3.29
N ASN A 422 6.05 29.58 -4.30
CA ASN A 422 4.79 28.83 -4.14
C ASN A 422 5.05 27.38 -3.74
N ALA A 423 6.03 26.74 -4.36
CA ALA A 423 6.43 25.36 -4.01
C ALA A 423 6.86 25.26 -2.54
N ARG A 424 7.67 26.22 -2.05
CA ARG A 424 8.11 26.26 -0.65
C ARG A 424 6.93 26.50 0.29
N LYS A 425 6.03 27.45 -0.03
CA LYS A 425 4.83 27.73 0.76
C LYS A 425 3.95 26.50 0.86
N PHE A 426 3.64 25.86 -0.27
CA PHE A 426 2.80 24.67 -0.33
C PHE A 426 3.38 23.53 0.49
N ARG A 427 4.67 23.20 0.29
CA ARG A 427 5.36 22.16 1.04
C ARG A 427 5.32 22.38 2.55
N SER A 428 5.37 23.64 2.99
CA SER A 428 5.35 24.00 4.43
C SER A 428 3.96 23.98 5.04
N GLN A 429 2.91 24.26 4.26
CA GLN A 429 1.57 24.53 4.79
C GLN A 429 0.52 23.46 4.47
N ALA A 430 0.73 22.63 3.45
CA ALA A 430 -0.20 21.56 3.13
C ALA A 430 -0.10 20.42 4.15
N MET A 431 -1.24 20.08 4.78
CA MET A 431 -1.35 19.05 5.81
C MET A 431 -1.57 17.66 5.19
N ALA A 432 -0.50 17.12 4.57
CA ALA A 432 -0.50 15.77 4.02
C ALA A 432 0.85 15.09 4.27
N GLY A 433 0.84 13.77 4.38
CA GLY A 433 2.03 12.99 4.66
C GLY A 433 3.00 12.91 3.48
N ASN A 434 2.50 12.97 2.24
CA ASN A 434 3.29 12.95 1.02
C ASN A 434 3.01 14.21 0.21
N ILE A 435 4.03 15.00 -0.07
CA ILE A 435 3.90 16.24 -0.86
C ILE A 435 4.63 16.07 -2.19
N GLY A 436 3.92 16.36 -3.29
CA GLY A 436 4.47 16.38 -4.65
C GLY A 436 4.58 17.81 -5.19
N ILE A 437 5.72 18.13 -5.80
CA ILE A 437 5.89 19.37 -6.58
C ILE A 437 6.20 18.96 -8.03
N ASN A 438 5.32 19.31 -8.94
CA ASN A 438 5.36 18.89 -10.36
C ASN A 438 5.37 17.35 -10.52
N ILE A 439 4.71 16.66 -9.60
CA ILE A 439 4.53 15.22 -9.56
C ILE A 439 3.05 14.93 -9.25
N GLY A 440 2.44 14.00 -9.97
CA GLY A 440 1.02 13.64 -9.81
C GLY A 440 0.78 12.49 -8.82
N VAL A 441 1.80 11.66 -8.57
CA VAL A 441 1.78 10.57 -7.60
C VAL A 441 3.03 10.68 -6.74
N ALA A 442 2.90 11.28 -5.57
CA ALA A 442 4.02 11.51 -4.66
C ALA A 442 4.38 10.22 -3.86
N ALA A 443 4.58 9.10 -4.58
CA ALA A 443 4.98 7.84 -3.98
C ALA A 443 6.46 7.92 -3.54
N PRO A 444 6.77 7.76 -2.25
CA PRO A 444 8.16 7.78 -1.81
C PRO A 444 8.93 6.57 -2.34
N MET A 445 10.24 6.77 -2.55
CA MET A 445 11.15 5.67 -2.81
C MET A 445 11.30 4.80 -1.56
N ALA A 446 11.71 3.54 -1.73
CA ALA A 446 11.76 2.54 -0.65
C ALA A 446 12.64 2.94 0.56
N GLN A 447 13.54 3.91 0.41
CA GLN A 447 14.37 4.48 1.49
C GLN A 447 13.57 5.39 2.44
N PHE A 448 12.44 5.93 1.98
CA PHE A 448 11.60 6.85 2.75
C PHE A 448 10.31 6.17 3.20
N PRO A 449 9.77 6.52 4.38
CA PRO A 449 8.51 5.95 4.83
C PRO A 449 7.35 6.37 3.93
N PHE A 450 6.40 5.48 3.71
CA PHE A 450 5.13 5.79 3.06
C PHE A 450 4.21 6.47 4.08
N SER A 451 4.27 7.80 4.13
CA SER A 451 3.58 8.61 5.12
C SER A 451 2.07 8.71 4.83
N GLY A 452 1.33 9.11 5.85
CA GLY A 452 -0.09 9.44 5.81
C GLY A 452 -0.48 10.16 7.10
N TRP A 453 -1.30 11.22 6.98
CA TRP A 453 -1.78 12.00 8.11
C TRP A 453 -3.30 11.86 8.28
N ASN A 454 -3.80 12.33 9.39
CA ASN A 454 -5.24 12.33 9.70
C ASN A 454 -5.86 10.92 9.54
N GLU A 455 -7.04 10.81 8.92
CA GLU A 455 -7.72 9.52 8.72
C GLU A 455 -7.12 8.65 7.61
N SER A 456 -6.01 9.08 7.00
CA SER A 456 -5.27 8.24 6.06
C SER A 456 -4.27 7.31 6.73
N PHE A 457 -4.05 7.45 8.05
CA PHE A 457 -3.14 6.59 8.81
C PHE A 457 -3.55 6.45 10.27
N PHE A 458 -3.40 5.25 10.83
CA PHE A 458 -3.58 4.94 12.24
C PHE A 458 -2.36 4.18 12.75
N GLY A 459 -1.67 4.76 13.73
CA GLY A 459 -0.40 4.31 14.27
C GLY A 459 0.63 5.44 14.29
N ASP A 460 1.89 5.12 14.62
CA ASP A 460 2.96 6.12 14.74
C ASP A 460 4.03 5.97 13.64
N LEU A 461 4.38 4.73 13.29
CA LEU A 461 5.43 4.39 12.34
C LEU A 461 4.83 3.84 11.05
N HIS A 462 5.26 4.41 9.92
CA HIS A 462 4.77 4.05 8.60
C HIS A 462 5.54 2.87 7.98
N GLY A 463 5.01 2.30 6.88
CA GLY A 463 5.68 1.24 6.13
C GLY A 463 6.96 1.72 5.45
N GLN A 464 7.83 0.79 5.15
CA GLN A 464 9.12 0.90 4.44
C GLN A 464 10.16 1.86 5.05
N GLY A 465 11.36 1.84 4.51
CA GLY A 465 12.46 2.71 4.93
C GLY A 465 12.84 2.54 6.41
N ARG A 466 13.31 3.62 7.01
CA ARG A 466 13.76 3.63 8.41
C ARG A 466 12.63 3.36 9.40
N HIS A 467 11.41 3.84 9.11
CA HIS A 467 10.26 3.57 9.97
C HIS A 467 9.94 2.07 10.08
N ALA A 468 10.18 1.29 9.01
CA ALA A 468 10.00 -0.16 9.07
C ALA A 468 10.97 -0.82 10.06
N VAL A 469 12.22 -0.37 10.11
CA VAL A 469 13.20 -0.85 11.10
C VAL A 469 12.73 -0.56 12.52
N GLU A 470 12.27 0.66 12.76
CA GLU A 470 11.76 1.09 14.08
C GLU A 470 10.47 0.37 14.44
N PHE A 471 9.59 0.13 13.48
CA PHE A 471 8.34 -0.60 13.69
C PHE A 471 8.58 -2.08 14.04
N PHE A 472 9.49 -2.75 13.37
CA PHE A 472 9.75 -4.17 13.54
C PHE A 472 10.79 -4.50 14.62
N THR A 473 11.28 -3.51 15.36
CA THR A 473 12.21 -3.70 16.46
C THR A 473 11.75 -2.99 17.72
N GLN A 474 12.18 -3.48 18.86
CA GLN A 474 12.08 -2.79 20.15
C GLN A 474 13.48 -2.40 20.62
N THR A 475 13.58 -1.23 21.22
CA THR A 475 14.84 -0.70 21.76
C THR A 475 15.06 -1.22 23.17
N LYS A 476 16.26 -1.75 23.40
CA LYS A 476 16.76 -2.04 24.76
C LYS A 476 17.88 -1.05 25.04
N VAL A 477 17.76 -0.32 26.12
CA VAL A 477 18.83 0.56 26.62
C VAL A 477 19.65 -0.24 27.62
N VAL A 478 20.97 -0.21 27.44
CA VAL A 478 21.93 -0.84 28.35
C VAL A 478 22.76 0.26 28.97
N VAL A 479 22.82 0.28 30.29
CA VAL A 479 23.65 1.18 31.11
C VAL A 479 24.68 0.33 31.80
N GLU A 480 25.95 0.59 31.52
CA GLU A 480 27.06 -0.20 32.06
C GLU A 480 28.00 0.66 32.92
N ARG A 481 28.45 0.09 34.01
CA ARG A 481 29.53 0.65 34.82
C ARG A 481 30.57 -0.40 35.10
N TRP A 482 31.79 -0.16 34.64
CA TRP A 482 32.94 -1.02 34.91
C TRP A 482 33.93 -0.36 35.82
N PRO A 483 34.52 -1.07 36.85
CA PRO A 483 35.57 -0.48 37.68
C PRO A 483 36.79 -0.11 36.83
N LYS A 484 37.41 1.05 37.15
CA LYS A 484 38.65 1.51 36.47
C LYS A 484 39.83 0.58 36.71
N GLU A 485 39.86 -0.03 37.88
CA GLU A 485 40.87 -1.01 38.27
C GLU A 485 40.21 -2.35 38.53
N TRP A 486 40.71 -3.36 37.83
CA TRP A 486 40.26 -4.74 38.04
C TRP A 486 41.39 -5.49 38.74
N SER A 487 41.17 -5.86 40.00
CA SER A 487 42.06 -6.75 40.72
C SER A 487 41.35 -8.08 40.96
N ARG A 488 41.88 -9.16 40.43
CA ARG A 488 41.49 -10.50 40.78
C ARG A 488 42.15 -10.87 42.09
N LYS A 489 41.41 -10.86 43.19
CA LYS A 489 41.88 -11.49 44.43
C LYS A 489 41.44 -12.96 44.36
N PHE A 490 42.42 -13.83 44.32
CA PHE A 490 42.23 -15.25 44.46
C PHE A 490 42.28 -15.61 45.93
#